data_a3e5abab3e701cb5d40e9cd7e675a588
#
_entry.id   a3e5abab3e701cb5d40e9cd7e675a588
#
_cell.length_a   1.000
_cell.length_b   1.000
_cell.length_c   1.000
_cell.angle_alpha   90.00
_cell.angle_beta   90.00
_cell.angle_gamma   90.00
#
_symmetry.space_group_name_H-M   'P 1'
#
loop_
_entity.id
_entity.type
_entity.pdbx_description
1 polymer ?
#
loop_
_entity_poly.entity_id
_entity_poly.type
_entity_poly.pdbx_seq_one_letter_code
_entity_poly.pdbx_strand_id
1 'polypeptide(L)'
;VLALTFTTLANQATRLRPAPRKLRAVVDDPSTGQPQESLAKVITLVFVPFAIGYYLSYFFRCTNAIIAPQLTSEFGLDAGDLGLLTAMYFLTFAAFQLPLGVLLDRYGPRRVQSLLLLFAAAGAILFASGQTIEALALGRGLIGLGVAGCLMASLKAGTMWFDQRHWPTVNGCYLAIGGLGAVSATAPLEAALGFIDWRTVFLILAGVTVAIAALIFVTVPEHRNDAPVPKLGKQIRELGQIFVNLGFWRCAPLTITSMAANMSIQGLWAGPWLKDVAGFGRDGVAETLLVLALALAGGSLVLGVLASWLEGFGISLLTFFGICAGIFISFQAAIVFELMPRALWPWVGFGLFSNIAMFTFAYITRYFPKELSGRAITSMNTFIFTGVFLMQYLMGEVIDLWPVDASGGYHREAYFAAFGVVLIAQIISFIWFLLAGRLQNRRA
;
A
#
# COMPACT_ATOMS: atom_id res chain seq x y z
N VAL A 1 -11.38 13.52 15.61
CA VAL A 1 -10.64 14.33 14.62
C VAL A 1 -11.31 14.23 13.26
N LEU A 2 -11.57 13.04 12.70
CA LEU A 2 -12.26 12.85 11.39
C LEU A 2 -13.67 13.48 11.37
N ALA A 3 -14.48 13.31 12.43
CA ALA A 3 -15.81 13.93 12.52
C ALA A 3 -15.75 15.46 12.60
N LEU A 4 -14.75 16.03 13.27
CA LEU A 4 -14.52 17.45 13.36
C LEU A 4 -14.09 18.06 12.02
N THR A 5 -13.28 17.35 11.22
CA THR A 5 -12.86 17.80 9.88
C THR A 5 -14.05 17.84 8.92
N PHE A 6 -14.94 16.85 8.97
CA PHE A 6 -16.15 16.82 8.13
C PHE A 6 -17.16 17.90 8.55
N THR A 7 -17.30 18.18 9.86
CA THR A 7 -18.19 19.25 10.35
C THR A 7 -17.64 20.63 9.99
N THR A 8 -16.33 20.81 10.00
CA THR A 8 -15.69 22.09 9.61
C THR A 8 -15.82 22.35 8.10
N LEU A 9 -15.69 21.30 7.27
CA LEU A 9 -15.91 21.39 5.82
C LEU A 9 -17.38 21.66 5.46
N ALA A 10 -18.33 21.07 6.18
CA ALA A 10 -19.75 21.36 6.01
C ALA A 10 -20.10 22.82 6.39
N ASN A 11 -19.48 23.35 7.45
CA ASN A 11 -19.68 24.74 7.88
C ASN A 11 -18.95 25.77 7.01
N GLN A 12 -17.86 25.43 6.35
CA GLN A 12 -17.22 26.30 5.36
C GLN A 12 -18.01 26.37 4.05
N ALA A 13 -18.67 25.30 3.63
CA ALA A 13 -19.54 25.31 2.45
C ALA A 13 -20.75 26.25 2.59
N THR A 14 -21.22 26.49 3.83
CA THR A 14 -22.36 27.41 4.13
C THR A 14 -21.95 28.89 4.21
N ARG A 15 -20.67 29.22 4.27
CA ARG A 15 -20.17 30.62 4.38
C ARG A 15 -19.65 31.23 3.08
N LEU A 16 -19.68 30.50 1.95
CA LEU A 16 -19.34 31.06 0.64
C LEU A 16 -20.49 31.93 0.13
N ARG A 17 -20.18 33.21 -0.19
CA ARG A 17 -21.12 34.16 -0.79
C ARG A 17 -21.87 33.54 -1.96
N PRO A 18 -23.15 33.86 -2.18
CA PRO A 18 -23.92 33.33 -3.29
C PRO A 18 -23.22 33.66 -4.61
N ALA A 19 -22.96 32.64 -5.40
CA ALA A 19 -22.36 32.74 -6.72
C ALA A 19 -23.21 33.61 -7.65
N PRO A 20 -22.62 34.38 -8.57
CA PRO A 20 -23.37 35.20 -9.51
C PRO A 20 -24.32 34.35 -10.37
N ARG A 21 -25.49 34.90 -10.65
CA ARG A 21 -26.66 34.25 -11.29
C ARG A 21 -26.35 33.42 -12.56
N LYS A 22 -25.24 33.72 -13.26
CA LYS A 22 -24.79 32.97 -14.46
C LYS A 22 -24.13 31.61 -14.17
N LEU A 23 -23.68 31.35 -12.94
CA LEU A 23 -23.13 30.06 -12.54
C LEU A 23 -24.21 29.09 -12.02
N ARG A 24 -25.41 29.58 -11.68
CA ARG A 24 -26.54 28.73 -11.29
C ARG A 24 -27.14 27.95 -12.47
N ALA A 25 -27.04 28.48 -13.68
CA ALA A 25 -27.61 27.86 -14.89
C ALA A 25 -26.78 26.68 -15.44
N VAL A 26 -25.53 26.46 -14.91
CA VAL A 26 -24.67 25.31 -15.29
C VAL A 26 -24.81 24.15 -14.30
N VAL A 27 -25.51 24.36 -13.17
CA VAL A 27 -25.70 23.33 -12.12
C VAL A 27 -26.95 22.49 -12.35
N ASP A 28 -27.89 22.97 -13.16
CA ASP A 28 -29.11 22.27 -13.49
C ASP A 28 -29.04 21.78 -14.95
N ASP A 29 -28.33 20.66 -15.20
CA ASP A 29 -28.45 19.91 -16.45
C ASP A 29 -29.60 18.88 -16.29
N PRO A 30 -30.76 19.10 -16.91
CA PRO A 30 -31.94 18.23 -16.80
C PRO A 30 -31.76 16.88 -17.50
N SER A 31 -30.61 16.59 -18.12
CA SER A 31 -30.40 15.40 -18.94
C SER A 31 -30.00 14.14 -18.18
N THR A 32 -29.66 14.26 -16.88
CA THR A 32 -29.39 13.11 -16.00
C THR A 32 -30.45 13.02 -14.92
N GLY A 33 -31.62 12.47 -15.24
CA GLY A 33 -32.74 12.26 -14.31
C GLY A 33 -32.49 11.26 -13.17
N GLN A 34 -31.31 11.28 -12.55
CA GLN A 34 -31.02 10.55 -11.33
C GLN A 34 -31.12 11.51 -10.12
N PRO A 35 -31.89 11.17 -9.07
CA PRO A 35 -31.91 11.94 -7.83
C PRO A 35 -30.50 11.99 -7.27
N GLN A 36 -29.94 13.20 -7.09
CA GLN A 36 -28.68 13.37 -6.35
C GLN A 36 -28.85 12.79 -4.94
N GLU A 37 -28.29 11.59 -4.74
CA GLU A 37 -28.28 11.00 -3.39
C GLU A 37 -27.55 11.94 -2.43
N SER A 38 -28.07 12.12 -1.23
CA SER A 38 -27.44 13.01 -0.26
C SER A 38 -26.00 12.55 0.00
N LEU A 39 -25.05 13.49 0.07
CA LEU A 39 -23.62 13.19 0.32
C LEU A 39 -23.45 12.27 1.54
N ALA A 40 -24.23 12.46 2.58
CA ALA A 40 -24.22 11.59 3.77
C ALA A 40 -24.57 10.14 3.44
N LYS A 41 -25.54 9.90 2.55
CA LYS A 41 -25.95 8.55 2.10
C LYS A 41 -24.83 7.89 1.30
N VAL A 42 -24.17 8.61 0.39
CA VAL A 42 -23.03 8.11 -0.38
C VAL A 42 -21.83 7.77 0.53
N ILE A 43 -21.56 8.62 1.52
CA ILE A 43 -20.50 8.35 2.51
C ILE A 43 -20.81 7.05 3.27
N THR A 44 -22.03 6.92 3.80
CA THR A 44 -22.38 5.77 4.64
C THR A 44 -22.47 4.46 3.84
N LEU A 45 -23.10 4.48 2.65
CA LEU A 45 -23.38 3.28 1.88
C LEU A 45 -22.23 2.85 0.95
N VAL A 46 -21.36 3.78 0.54
CA VAL A 46 -20.28 3.50 -0.40
C VAL A 46 -18.92 3.69 0.25
N PHE A 47 -18.61 4.90 0.74
CA PHE A 47 -17.29 5.20 1.24
C PHE A 47 -16.89 4.32 2.44
N VAL A 48 -17.74 4.23 3.47
CA VAL A 48 -17.43 3.51 4.72
C VAL A 48 -17.16 2.02 4.48
N PRO A 49 -17.99 1.25 3.74
CA PRO A 49 -17.73 -0.17 3.50
C PRO A 49 -16.40 -0.41 2.76
N PHE A 50 -16.11 0.38 1.73
CA PHE A 50 -14.84 0.27 1.00
C PHE A 50 -13.64 0.70 1.87
N ALA A 51 -13.79 1.72 2.70
CA ALA A 51 -12.74 2.19 3.60
C ALA A 51 -12.35 1.13 4.64
N ILE A 52 -13.35 0.43 5.22
CA ILE A 52 -13.08 -0.69 6.13
C ILE A 52 -12.40 -1.85 5.38
N GLY A 53 -12.81 -2.17 4.15
CA GLY A 53 -12.12 -3.15 3.31
C GLY A 53 -10.65 -2.79 3.09
N TYR A 54 -10.33 -1.53 2.85
CA TYR A 54 -8.95 -1.07 2.68
C TYR A 54 -8.15 -1.07 3.99
N TYR A 55 -8.79 -0.73 5.12
CA TYR A 55 -8.23 -0.92 6.46
C TYR A 55 -7.80 -2.37 6.69
N LEU A 56 -8.68 -3.35 6.40
CA LEU A 56 -8.37 -4.77 6.53
C LEU A 56 -7.20 -5.20 5.66
N SER A 57 -7.10 -4.67 4.43
CA SER A 57 -5.98 -4.96 3.52
C SER A 57 -4.64 -4.60 4.15
N TYR A 58 -4.52 -3.43 4.79
CA TYR A 58 -3.30 -3.03 5.47
C TYR A 58 -3.06 -3.79 6.76
N PHE A 59 -4.12 -4.08 7.52
CA PHE A 59 -4.02 -4.90 8.72
C PHE A 59 -3.42 -6.28 8.39
N PHE A 60 -4.01 -7.01 7.43
CA PHE A 60 -3.48 -8.31 6.98
C PHE A 60 -2.03 -8.24 6.49
N ARG A 61 -1.66 -7.15 5.82
CA ARG A 61 -0.30 -6.95 5.31
C ARG A 61 0.73 -6.85 6.43
N CYS A 62 0.43 -6.08 7.47
CA CYS A 62 1.38 -5.76 8.54
C CYS A 62 1.39 -6.78 9.69
N THR A 63 0.39 -7.64 9.79
CA THR A 63 0.24 -8.62 10.89
C THR A 63 1.44 -9.55 11.01
N ASN A 64 2.09 -9.95 9.89
CA ASN A 64 3.19 -10.91 9.90
C ASN A 64 4.38 -10.48 10.76
N ALA A 65 4.71 -9.21 10.76
CA ALA A 65 5.84 -8.71 11.56
C ALA A 65 5.66 -8.98 13.06
N ILE A 66 4.42 -9.00 13.54
CA ILE A 66 4.09 -9.21 14.95
C ILE A 66 3.95 -10.70 15.29
N ILE A 67 3.38 -11.51 14.40
CA ILE A 67 3.17 -12.94 14.66
C ILE A 67 4.38 -13.81 14.27
N ALA A 68 5.38 -13.26 13.59
CA ALA A 68 6.56 -13.99 13.12
C ALA A 68 7.23 -14.85 14.21
N PRO A 69 7.45 -14.34 15.47
CA PRO A 69 8.06 -15.17 16.53
C PRO A 69 7.22 -16.39 16.90
N GLN A 70 5.88 -16.27 16.91
CA GLN A 70 4.99 -17.40 17.20
C GLN A 70 5.04 -18.43 16.08
N LEU A 71 5.01 -17.99 14.81
CA LEU A 71 5.11 -18.89 13.65
C LEU A 71 6.46 -19.64 13.65
N THR A 72 7.56 -18.91 13.85
CA THR A 72 8.89 -19.53 13.93
C THR A 72 8.99 -20.55 15.06
N SER A 73 8.48 -20.24 16.25
CA SER A 73 8.53 -21.17 17.39
C SER A 73 7.63 -22.39 17.22
N GLU A 74 6.50 -22.25 16.54
CA GLU A 74 5.51 -23.32 16.40
C GLU A 74 5.84 -24.30 15.25
N PHE A 75 6.33 -23.76 14.13
CA PHE A 75 6.59 -24.54 12.92
C PHE A 75 8.09 -24.79 12.66
N GLY A 76 8.98 -24.23 13.47
CA GLY A 76 10.43 -24.33 13.26
C GLY A 76 10.89 -23.62 11.99
N LEU A 77 10.23 -22.52 11.60
CA LEU A 77 10.52 -21.81 10.36
C LEU A 77 11.90 -21.19 10.38
N ASP A 78 12.63 -21.34 9.27
CA ASP A 78 13.81 -20.54 9.00
C ASP A 78 13.47 -19.17 8.39
N ALA A 79 14.48 -18.36 8.07
CA ALA A 79 14.25 -17.03 7.53
C ALA A 79 13.70 -17.06 6.10
N GLY A 80 14.13 -18.06 5.28
CA GLY A 80 13.60 -18.29 3.94
C GLY A 80 12.13 -18.64 3.95
N ASP A 81 11.71 -19.57 4.82
CA ASP A 81 10.31 -19.94 5.04
C ASP A 81 9.45 -18.72 5.42
N LEU A 82 9.93 -17.94 6.38
CA LEU A 82 9.24 -16.74 6.85
C LEU A 82 9.16 -15.66 5.77
N GLY A 83 10.25 -15.50 5.02
CA GLY A 83 10.32 -14.65 3.84
C GLY A 83 9.32 -15.09 2.76
N LEU A 84 9.28 -16.40 2.44
CA LEU A 84 8.36 -16.98 1.46
C LEU A 84 6.89 -16.80 1.88
N LEU A 85 6.55 -17.11 3.13
CA LEU A 85 5.19 -16.93 3.65
C LEU A 85 4.69 -15.50 3.46
N THR A 86 5.56 -14.52 3.74
CA THR A 86 5.20 -13.11 3.55
C THR A 86 5.16 -12.73 2.09
N ALA A 87 6.10 -13.26 1.28
CA ALA A 87 6.18 -12.99 -0.14
C ALA A 87 4.96 -13.53 -0.92
N MET A 88 4.41 -14.70 -0.54
CA MET A 88 3.25 -15.30 -1.20
C MET A 88 2.03 -14.37 -1.23
N TYR A 89 1.83 -13.55 -0.19
CA TYR A 89 0.83 -12.50 -0.18
C TYR A 89 1.04 -11.51 -1.33
N PHE A 90 2.28 -11.03 -1.52
CA PHE A 90 2.61 -10.03 -2.54
C PHE A 90 2.61 -10.62 -3.96
N LEU A 91 2.98 -11.89 -4.12
CA LEU A 91 2.94 -12.59 -5.41
C LEU A 91 1.53 -12.61 -5.99
N THR A 92 0.57 -13.10 -5.21
CA THR A 92 -0.81 -13.21 -5.66
C THR A 92 -1.47 -11.84 -5.81
N PHE A 93 -1.14 -10.91 -4.91
CA PHE A 93 -1.55 -9.51 -5.02
C PHE A 93 -1.07 -8.90 -6.34
N ALA A 94 0.21 -9.06 -6.71
CA ALA A 94 0.78 -8.56 -7.96
C ALA A 94 0.16 -9.21 -9.20
N ALA A 95 0.06 -10.54 -9.20
CA ALA A 95 -0.48 -11.32 -10.30
C ALA A 95 -1.92 -10.91 -10.64
N PHE A 96 -2.69 -10.53 -9.62
CA PHE A 96 -4.09 -10.15 -9.82
C PHE A 96 -4.31 -8.69 -10.22
N GLN A 97 -3.30 -7.81 -10.14
CA GLN A 97 -3.46 -6.38 -10.48
C GLN A 97 -3.90 -6.15 -11.94
N LEU A 98 -3.34 -6.90 -12.89
CA LEU A 98 -3.69 -6.75 -14.31
C LEU A 98 -5.13 -7.19 -14.62
N PRO A 99 -5.60 -8.40 -14.23
CA PRO A 99 -6.99 -8.80 -14.45
C PRO A 99 -7.99 -7.96 -13.62
N LEU A 100 -7.57 -7.43 -12.48
CA LEU A 100 -8.42 -6.63 -11.59
C LEU A 100 -9.02 -5.41 -12.29
N GLY A 101 -8.23 -4.68 -13.05
CA GLY A 101 -8.72 -3.51 -13.79
C GLY A 101 -9.86 -3.87 -14.74
N VAL A 102 -9.70 -4.95 -15.50
CA VAL A 102 -10.73 -5.46 -16.43
C VAL A 102 -11.98 -5.91 -15.69
N LEU A 103 -11.82 -6.61 -14.56
CA LEU A 103 -12.94 -7.07 -13.74
C LEU A 103 -13.72 -5.89 -13.14
N LEU A 104 -13.03 -4.88 -12.62
CA LEU A 104 -13.65 -3.67 -12.06
C LEU A 104 -14.41 -2.88 -13.12
N ASP A 105 -13.90 -2.81 -14.36
CA ASP A 105 -14.56 -2.13 -15.46
C ASP A 105 -15.80 -2.90 -15.95
N ARG A 106 -15.73 -4.24 -15.96
CA ARG A 106 -16.81 -5.09 -16.47
C ARG A 106 -17.92 -5.36 -15.45
N TYR A 107 -17.55 -5.67 -14.21
CA TYR A 107 -18.49 -6.15 -13.17
C TYR A 107 -18.75 -5.13 -12.07
N GLY A 108 -18.00 -4.01 -12.08
CA GLY A 108 -18.10 -2.95 -11.06
C GLY A 108 -17.42 -3.29 -9.74
N PRO A 109 -17.12 -2.25 -8.92
CA PRO A 109 -16.37 -2.41 -7.67
C PRO A 109 -17.14 -3.23 -6.61
N ARG A 110 -18.47 -3.12 -6.54
CA ARG A 110 -19.32 -3.84 -5.59
C ARG A 110 -19.13 -5.36 -5.69
N ARG A 111 -19.36 -5.95 -6.86
CA ARG A 111 -19.31 -7.40 -7.07
C ARG A 111 -17.89 -7.93 -6.94
N VAL A 112 -16.94 -7.24 -7.59
CA VAL A 112 -15.54 -7.65 -7.63
C VAL A 112 -14.95 -7.65 -6.23
N GLN A 113 -15.11 -6.56 -5.48
CA GLN A 113 -14.53 -6.46 -4.14
C GLN A 113 -15.18 -7.42 -3.14
N SER A 114 -16.51 -7.57 -3.17
CA SER A 114 -17.18 -8.54 -2.29
C SER A 114 -16.71 -9.96 -2.54
N LEU A 115 -16.58 -10.38 -3.82
CA LEU A 115 -16.08 -11.71 -4.15
C LEU A 115 -14.62 -11.90 -3.72
N LEU A 116 -13.76 -10.91 -3.97
CA LEU A 116 -12.35 -10.97 -3.57
C LEU A 116 -12.19 -11.09 -2.05
N LEU A 117 -12.96 -10.35 -1.27
CA LEU A 117 -12.92 -10.46 0.20
C LEU A 117 -13.31 -11.86 0.70
N LEU A 118 -14.16 -12.60 -0.02
CA LEU A 118 -14.45 -14.00 0.34
C LEU A 118 -13.20 -14.89 0.15
N PHE A 119 -12.38 -14.64 -0.87
CA PHE A 119 -11.07 -15.32 -1.00
C PHE A 119 -10.13 -14.95 0.15
N ALA A 120 -10.12 -13.68 0.57
CA ALA A 120 -9.33 -13.26 1.73
C ALA A 120 -9.79 -13.96 3.02
N ALA A 121 -11.10 -14.06 3.23
CA ALA A 121 -11.66 -14.76 4.39
C ALA A 121 -11.32 -16.26 4.38
N ALA A 122 -11.49 -16.92 3.23
CA ALA A 122 -11.10 -18.33 3.05
C ALA A 122 -9.59 -18.52 3.31
N GLY A 123 -8.75 -17.61 2.81
CA GLY A 123 -7.32 -17.59 3.07
C GLY A 123 -6.99 -17.42 4.55
N ALA A 124 -7.70 -16.53 5.26
CA ALA A 124 -7.51 -16.32 6.70
C ALA A 124 -7.91 -17.56 7.53
N ILE A 125 -8.99 -18.25 7.15
CA ILE A 125 -9.40 -19.54 7.76
C ILE A 125 -8.33 -20.60 7.49
N LEU A 126 -7.87 -20.74 6.24
CA LEU A 126 -6.84 -21.72 5.89
C LEU A 126 -5.53 -21.43 6.64
N PHE A 127 -5.13 -20.17 6.76
CA PHE A 127 -3.95 -19.78 7.52
C PHE A 127 -4.09 -20.11 9.00
N ALA A 128 -5.24 -19.81 9.62
CA ALA A 128 -5.53 -20.13 11.01
C ALA A 128 -5.57 -21.62 11.31
N SER A 129 -6.07 -22.44 10.37
CA SER A 129 -6.19 -23.90 10.53
C SER A 129 -4.99 -24.70 10.00
N GLY A 130 -4.05 -24.03 9.30
CA GLY A 130 -2.89 -24.66 8.68
C GLY A 130 -1.98 -25.35 9.70
N GLN A 131 -1.50 -26.53 9.36
CA GLN A 131 -0.56 -27.33 10.14
C GLN A 131 0.77 -27.53 9.41
N THR A 132 0.88 -27.05 8.16
CA THR A 132 2.09 -27.13 7.34
C THR A 132 2.42 -25.78 6.72
N ILE A 133 3.69 -25.59 6.36
CA ILE A 133 4.18 -24.34 5.74
C ILE A 133 3.44 -24.07 4.43
N GLU A 134 3.16 -25.11 3.64
CA GLU A 134 2.45 -24.99 2.36
C GLU A 134 1.01 -24.48 2.57
N ALA A 135 0.32 -24.98 3.60
CA ALA A 135 -1.03 -24.52 3.95
C ALA A 135 -1.03 -23.06 4.39
N LEU A 136 -0.04 -22.68 5.20
CA LEU A 136 0.15 -21.27 5.62
C LEU A 136 0.46 -20.39 4.41
N ALA A 137 1.38 -20.81 3.52
CA ALA A 137 1.74 -20.07 2.31
C ALA A 137 0.54 -19.89 1.37
N LEU A 138 -0.25 -20.95 1.15
CA LEU A 138 -1.48 -20.89 0.37
C LEU A 138 -2.51 -19.96 1.01
N GLY A 139 -2.68 -20.03 2.33
CA GLY A 139 -3.55 -19.13 3.08
C GLY A 139 -3.14 -17.68 2.89
N ARG A 140 -1.84 -17.35 2.99
CA ARG A 140 -1.29 -16.00 2.73
C ARG A 140 -1.51 -15.57 1.28
N GLY A 141 -1.31 -16.47 0.32
CA GLY A 141 -1.60 -16.21 -1.09
C GLY A 141 -3.07 -15.88 -1.32
N LEU A 142 -4.00 -16.64 -0.75
CA LEU A 142 -5.44 -16.34 -0.86
C LEU A 142 -5.82 -15.01 -0.21
N ILE A 143 -5.22 -14.67 0.95
CA ILE A 143 -5.41 -13.36 1.58
C ILE A 143 -4.92 -12.26 0.63
N GLY A 144 -3.70 -12.38 0.08
CA GLY A 144 -3.12 -11.40 -0.83
C GLY A 144 -3.98 -11.16 -2.08
N LEU A 145 -4.45 -12.24 -2.71
CA LEU A 145 -5.38 -12.19 -3.84
C LEU A 145 -6.69 -11.49 -3.45
N GLY A 146 -7.24 -11.85 -2.29
CA GLY A 146 -8.54 -11.35 -1.85
C GLY A 146 -8.55 -9.86 -1.50
N VAL A 147 -7.43 -9.31 -1.01
CA VAL A 147 -7.31 -7.89 -0.68
C VAL A 147 -6.70 -7.04 -1.81
N ALA A 148 -6.27 -7.66 -2.92
CA ALA A 148 -5.63 -6.96 -4.05
C ALA A 148 -6.53 -5.87 -4.65
N GLY A 149 -7.84 -6.04 -4.57
CA GLY A 149 -8.82 -5.10 -5.09
C GLY A 149 -9.15 -3.92 -4.17
N CYS A 150 -8.81 -3.98 -2.88
CA CYS A 150 -9.35 -3.06 -1.87
C CYS A 150 -9.13 -1.57 -2.22
N LEU A 151 -7.92 -1.17 -2.59
CA LEU A 151 -7.67 0.23 -2.99
C LEU A 151 -8.33 0.56 -4.34
N MET A 152 -8.10 -0.27 -5.36
CA MET A 152 -8.57 0.04 -6.72
C MET A 152 -10.10 0.07 -6.82
N ALA A 153 -10.79 -0.85 -6.12
CA ALA A 153 -12.25 -0.82 -6.01
C ALA A 153 -12.75 0.41 -5.27
N SER A 154 -12.07 0.82 -4.19
CA SER A 154 -12.40 2.05 -3.45
C SER A 154 -12.25 3.30 -4.31
N LEU A 155 -11.13 3.42 -5.04
CA LEU A 155 -10.89 4.54 -5.96
C LEU A 155 -11.91 4.55 -7.10
N LYS A 156 -12.21 3.38 -7.68
CA LYS A 156 -13.23 3.25 -8.73
C LYS A 156 -14.62 3.65 -8.22
N ALA A 157 -15.01 3.17 -7.03
CA ALA A 157 -16.25 3.60 -6.40
C ALA A 157 -16.25 5.12 -6.15
N GLY A 158 -15.12 5.68 -5.69
CA GLY A 158 -14.96 7.12 -5.53
C GLY A 158 -15.25 7.90 -6.80
N THR A 159 -14.75 7.45 -7.95
CA THR A 159 -15.00 8.12 -9.24
C THR A 159 -16.43 7.98 -9.76
N MET A 160 -17.17 6.96 -9.31
CA MET A 160 -18.56 6.71 -9.74
C MET A 160 -19.60 7.47 -8.91
N TRP A 161 -19.31 7.72 -7.61
CA TRP A 161 -20.29 8.22 -6.66
C TRP A 161 -19.99 9.62 -6.11
N PHE A 162 -18.76 10.13 -6.29
CA PHE A 162 -18.39 11.46 -5.81
C PHE A 162 -18.06 12.39 -6.98
N ASP A 163 -18.44 13.65 -6.85
CA ASP A 163 -18.02 14.70 -7.78
C ASP A 163 -16.50 14.81 -7.86
N GLN A 164 -15.98 15.12 -9.05
CA GLN A 164 -14.55 15.22 -9.31
C GLN A 164 -13.79 16.14 -8.35
N ARG A 165 -14.43 17.21 -7.88
CA ARG A 165 -13.87 18.14 -6.88
C ARG A 165 -13.56 17.49 -5.53
N HIS A 166 -14.23 16.39 -5.17
CA HIS A 166 -14.05 15.68 -3.90
C HIS A 166 -13.06 14.52 -4.00
N TRP A 167 -12.66 14.09 -5.20
CA TRP A 167 -11.76 12.94 -5.38
C TRP A 167 -10.46 13.03 -4.58
N PRO A 168 -9.74 14.18 -4.55
CA PRO A 168 -8.50 14.25 -3.75
C PRO A 168 -8.76 13.98 -2.26
N THR A 169 -9.84 14.53 -1.71
CA THR A 169 -10.21 14.34 -0.30
C THR A 169 -10.62 12.90 -0.02
N VAL A 170 -11.47 12.31 -0.87
CA VAL A 170 -11.93 10.92 -0.74
C VAL A 170 -10.74 9.95 -0.81
N ASN A 171 -9.84 10.15 -1.76
CA ASN A 171 -8.63 9.34 -1.91
C ASN A 171 -7.70 9.49 -0.70
N GLY A 172 -7.50 10.71 -0.21
CA GLY A 172 -6.73 10.98 1.00
C GLY A 172 -7.31 10.28 2.24
N CYS A 173 -8.63 10.29 2.39
CA CYS A 173 -9.33 9.57 3.47
C CYS A 173 -9.15 8.05 3.37
N TYR A 174 -9.24 7.46 2.18
CA TYR A 174 -8.94 6.03 2.00
C TYR A 174 -7.52 5.70 2.44
N LEU A 175 -6.52 6.47 1.99
CA LEU A 175 -5.12 6.24 2.36
C LEU A 175 -4.89 6.38 3.86
N ALA A 176 -5.51 7.36 4.51
CA ALA A 176 -5.44 7.55 5.96
C ALA A 176 -6.04 6.37 6.72
N ILE A 177 -7.20 5.85 6.29
CA ILE A 177 -7.85 4.69 6.91
C ILE A 177 -7.02 3.42 6.70
N GLY A 178 -6.40 3.24 5.53
CA GLY A 178 -5.42 2.17 5.31
C GLY A 178 -4.24 2.28 6.29
N GLY A 179 -3.69 3.49 6.49
CA GLY A 179 -2.64 3.75 7.48
C GLY A 179 -3.06 3.36 8.92
N LEU A 180 -4.33 3.64 9.32
CA LEU A 180 -4.87 3.17 10.59
C LEU A 180 -4.89 1.64 10.70
N GLY A 181 -5.15 0.93 9.58
CA GLY A 181 -5.04 -0.54 9.52
C GLY A 181 -3.63 -1.02 9.83
N ALA A 182 -2.61 -0.38 9.24
CA ALA A 182 -1.21 -0.69 9.53
C ALA A 182 -0.86 -0.42 11.01
N VAL A 183 -1.28 0.72 11.55
CA VAL A 183 -1.06 1.07 12.97
C VAL A 183 -1.72 0.04 13.90
N SER A 184 -2.95 -0.38 13.61
CA SER A 184 -3.67 -1.37 14.43
C SER A 184 -3.04 -2.76 14.41
N ALA A 185 -2.27 -3.08 13.37
CA ALA A 185 -1.52 -4.33 13.24
C ALA A 185 -0.15 -4.31 13.95
N THR A 186 0.13 -3.35 14.80
CA THR A 186 1.39 -3.20 15.59
C THR A 186 1.12 -3.41 17.08
N ALA A 187 1.42 -2.43 17.93
CA ALA A 187 1.22 -2.53 19.37
C ALA A 187 -0.21 -2.92 19.80
N PRO A 188 -1.30 -2.47 19.13
CA PRO A 188 -2.64 -2.95 19.47
C PRO A 188 -2.83 -4.45 19.23
N LEU A 189 -2.26 -4.99 18.13
CA LEU A 189 -2.31 -6.42 17.86
C LEU A 189 -1.46 -7.20 18.88
N GLU A 190 -0.26 -6.71 19.19
CA GLU A 190 0.61 -7.33 20.21
C GLU A 190 -0.10 -7.42 21.57
N ALA A 191 -0.78 -6.35 21.99
CA ALA A 191 -1.57 -6.35 23.20
C ALA A 191 -2.70 -7.39 23.16
N ALA A 192 -3.38 -7.55 22.01
CA ALA A 192 -4.42 -8.56 21.83
C ALA A 192 -3.86 -10.00 21.91
N LEU A 193 -2.66 -10.24 21.39
CA LEU A 193 -1.96 -11.52 21.45
C LEU A 193 -1.56 -11.93 22.90
N GLY A 194 -1.63 -11.03 23.85
CA GLY A 194 -1.51 -11.34 25.28
C GLY A 194 -2.73 -12.06 25.86
N PHE A 195 -3.88 -12.01 25.20
CA PHE A 195 -5.16 -12.60 25.65
C PHE A 195 -5.68 -13.72 24.74
N ILE A 196 -5.36 -13.67 23.46
CA ILE A 196 -5.81 -14.62 22.44
C ILE A 196 -4.61 -15.05 21.58
N ASP A 197 -4.68 -16.26 21.03
CA ASP A 197 -3.65 -16.79 20.14
C ASP A 197 -3.77 -16.20 18.70
N TRP A 198 -2.71 -16.29 17.93
CA TRP A 198 -2.67 -15.76 16.56
C TRP A 198 -3.69 -16.42 15.63
N ARG A 199 -4.02 -17.70 15.85
CA ARG A 199 -5.04 -18.42 15.06
C ARG A 199 -6.42 -17.82 15.28
N THR A 200 -6.77 -17.54 16.53
CA THR A 200 -8.02 -16.88 16.89
C THR A 200 -8.11 -15.48 16.28
N VAL A 201 -7.02 -14.72 16.24
CA VAL A 201 -6.97 -13.43 15.54
C VAL A 201 -7.36 -13.59 14.07
N PHE A 202 -6.78 -14.56 13.35
CA PHE A 202 -7.09 -14.78 11.93
C PHE A 202 -8.53 -15.29 11.72
N LEU A 203 -9.08 -16.08 12.62
CA LEU A 203 -10.51 -16.48 12.56
C LEU A 203 -11.45 -15.28 12.78
N ILE A 204 -11.14 -14.38 13.71
CA ILE A 204 -11.89 -13.13 13.91
C ILE A 204 -11.79 -12.27 12.64
N LEU A 205 -10.59 -12.10 12.09
CA LEU A 205 -10.38 -11.35 10.85
C LEU A 205 -11.16 -11.97 9.68
N ALA A 206 -11.23 -13.30 9.58
CA ALA A 206 -12.02 -13.98 8.56
C ALA A 206 -13.51 -13.62 8.72
N GLY A 207 -14.06 -13.71 9.91
CA GLY A 207 -15.45 -13.34 10.20
C GLY A 207 -15.75 -11.87 9.86
N VAL A 208 -14.87 -10.95 10.29
CA VAL A 208 -14.97 -9.52 9.96
C VAL A 208 -14.90 -9.30 8.45
N THR A 209 -14.00 -10.01 7.75
CA THR A 209 -13.85 -9.90 6.29
C THR A 209 -15.10 -10.35 5.55
N VAL A 210 -15.73 -11.45 5.98
CA VAL A 210 -17.03 -11.91 5.44
C VAL A 210 -18.12 -10.86 5.69
N ALA A 211 -18.19 -10.31 6.92
CA ALA A 211 -19.17 -9.28 7.24
C ALA A 211 -19.01 -8.03 6.36
N ILE A 212 -17.77 -7.60 6.09
CA ILE A 212 -17.49 -6.47 5.19
C ILE A 212 -17.79 -6.81 3.74
N ALA A 213 -17.50 -8.04 3.28
CA ALA A 213 -17.89 -8.51 1.95
C ALA A 213 -19.42 -8.43 1.76
N ALA A 214 -20.17 -8.93 2.75
CA ALA A 214 -21.63 -8.85 2.77
C ALA A 214 -22.11 -7.39 2.84
N LEU A 215 -21.51 -6.55 3.69
CA LEU A 215 -21.84 -5.14 3.81
C LEU A 215 -21.67 -4.44 2.45
N ILE A 216 -20.54 -4.58 1.78
CA ILE A 216 -20.30 -3.99 0.44
C ILE A 216 -21.35 -4.50 -0.55
N PHE A 217 -21.63 -5.81 -0.55
CA PHE A 217 -22.56 -6.40 -1.48
C PHE A 217 -24.00 -5.91 -1.28
N VAL A 218 -24.44 -5.68 -0.05
CA VAL A 218 -25.82 -5.28 0.27
C VAL A 218 -26.00 -3.77 0.17
N THR A 219 -25.05 -2.98 0.69
CA THR A 219 -25.25 -1.53 0.86
C THR A 219 -24.84 -0.71 -0.36
N VAL A 220 -23.80 -1.13 -1.09
CA VAL A 220 -23.33 -0.36 -2.25
C VAL A 220 -24.31 -0.51 -3.41
N PRO A 221 -24.90 0.58 -3.93
CA PRO A 221 -25.85 0.48 -5.04
C PRO A 221 -25.14 -0.03 -6.31
N GLU A 222 -25.88 -0.75 -7.13
CA GLU A 222 -25.33 -1.24 -8.42
C GLU A 222 -25.32 -0.13 -9.45
N HIS A 223 -24.14 0.17 -9.98
CA HIS A 223 -23.99 1.11 -11.08
C HIS A 223 -23.57 0.32 -12.32
N ARG A 224 -24.46 0.22 -13.30
CA ARG A 224 -24.16 -0.41 -14.59
C ARG A 224 -23.25 0.51 -15.39
N ASN A 225 -22.08 0.02 -15.72
CA ASN A 225 -21.17 0.72 -16.60
C ASN A 225 -21.43 0.19 -18.03
N ASP A 226 -22.21 0.93 -18.83
CA ASP A 226 -22.53 0.56 -20.21
C ASP A 226 -21.37 0.89 -21.18
N ALA A 227 -20.22 1.34 -20.67
CA ALA A 227 -19.07 1.62 -21.48
C ALA A 227 -18.49 0.33 -22.09
N PRO A 228 -18.24 0.30 -23.41
CA PRO A 228 -17.69 -0.88 -24.07
C PRO A 228 -16.30 -1.21 -23.51
N VAL A 229 -16.12 -2.45 -23.03
CA VAL A 229 -14.82 -2.93 -22.54
C VAL A 229 -13.83 -2.93 -23.73
N PRO A 230 -12.68 -2.26 -23.61
CA PRO A 230 -11.71 -2.22 -24.69
C PRO A 230 -11.24 -3.62 -25.10
N LYS A 231 -11.12 -3.88 -26.40
CA LYS A 231 -10.64 -5.17 -26.93
C LYS A 231 -9.23 -5.47 -26.38
N LEU A 232 -8.97 -6.73 -26.04
CA LEU A 232 -7.69 -7.19 -25.47
C LEU A 232 -6.46 -6.75 -26.30
N GLY A 233 -6.57 -6.82 -27.64
CA GLY A 233 -5.49 -6.37 -28.54
C GLY A 233 -5.15 -4.87 -28.41
N LYS A 234 -6.16 -4.01 -28.15
CA LYS A 234 -5.93 -2.59 -27.87
C LYS A 234 -5.18 -2.43 -26.53
N GLN A 235 -5.56 -3.19 -25.52
CA GLN A 235 -4.94 -3.15 -24.19
C GLN A 235 -3.46 -3.55 -24.25
N ILE A 236 -3.11 -4.64 -24.95
CA ILE A 236 -1.72 -5.09 -25.15
C ILE A 236 -0.89 -4.05 -25.88
N ARG A 237 -1.43 -3.45 -26.94
CA ARG A 237 -0.73 -2.39 -27.68
C ARG A 237 -0.42 -1.17 -26.81
N GLU A 238 -1.36 -0.77 -25.95
CA GLU A 238 -1.21 0.37 -25.06
C GLU A 238 -0.18 0.08 -23.95
N LEU A 239 -0.11 -1.16 -23.43
CA LEU A 239 0.97 -1.60 -22.55
C LEU A 239 2.35 -1.51 -23.23
N GLY A 240 2.43 -1.94 -24.50
CA GLY A 240 3.65 -1.80 -25.30
C GLY A 240 4.14 -0.34 -25.38
N GLN A 241 3.23 0.63 -25.58
CA GLN A 241 3.57 2.05 -25.62
C GLN A 241 4.13 2.57 -24.28
N ILE A 242 3.64 2.05 -23.15
CA ILE A 242 4.12 2.42 -21.83
C ILE A 242 5.53 1.87 -21.61
N PHE A 243 5.78 0.59 -21.98
CA PHE A 243 7.04 -0.08 -21.70
C PHE A 243 8.21 0.34 -22.61
N VAL A 244 7.95 0.97 -23.77
CA VAL A 244 9.01 1.59 -24.60
C VAL A 244 9.35 3.00 -24.12
N ASN A 245 8.60 3.58 -23.20
CA ASN A 245 8.72 4.99 -22.81
C ASN A 245 9.80 5.19 -21.75
N LEU A 246 10.80 6.01 -22.06
CA LEU A 246 11.91 6.33 -21.14
C LEU A 246 11.42 7.05 -19.87
N GLY A 247 10.36 7.87 -19.95
CA GLY A 247 9.81 8.56 -18.79
C GLY A 247 9.25 7.59 -17.75
N PHE A 248 8.66 6.45 -18.19
CA PHE A 248 8.25 5.37 -17.29
C PHE A 248 9.45 4.74 -16.60
N TRP A 249 10.45 4.30 -17.38
CA TRP A 249 11.64 3.62 -16.87
C TRP A 249 12.61 4.52 -16.11
N ARG A 250 12.51 5.83 -16.25
CA ARG A 250 13.25 6.77 -15.41
C ARG A 250 12.90 6.62 -13.95
N CYS A 251 11.59 6.52 -13.63
CA CYS A 251 11.11 6.45 -12.25
C CYS A 251 10.94 5.01 -11.74
N ALA A 252 10.63 4.05 -12.64
CA ALA A 252 10.21 2.71 -12.25
C ALA A 252 11.23 1.97 -11.36
N PRO A 253 12.52 1.85 -11.70
CA PRO A 253 13.47 1.11 -10.86
C PRO A 253 13.57 1.67 -9.44
N LEU A 254 13.68 2.99 -9.30
CA LEU A 254 13.79 3.63 -7.99
C LEU A 254 12.51 3.48 -7.17
N THR A 255 11.35 3.60 -7.80
CA THR A 255 10.06 3.40 -7.13
C THR A 255 9.88 1.96 -6.68
N ILE A 256 10.22 0.98 -7.56
CA ILE A 256 10.11 -0.45 -7.26
C ILE A 256 11.02 -0.81 -6.09
N THR A 257 12.29 -0.46 -6.15
CA THR A 257 13.27 -0.84 -5.10
C THR A 257 12.98 -0.15 -3.77
N SER A 258 12.56 1.11 -3.78
CA SER A 258 12.21 1.83 -2.55
C SER A 258 10.92 1.30 -1.90
N MET A 259 9.90 0.96 -2.71
CA MET A 259 8.68 0.34 -2.17
C MET A 259 8.92 -1.09 -1.71
N ALA A 260 9.76 -1.85 -2.42
CA ALA A 260 10.18 -3.17 -1.99
C ALA A 260 10.94 -3.11 -0.66
N ALA A 261 11.89 -2.19 -0.51
CA ALA A 261 12.59 -1.95 0.75
C ALA A 261 11.63 -1.61 1.90
N ASN A 262 10.76 -0.63 1.68
CA ASN A 262 9.79 -0.23 2.69
C ASN A 262 8.89 -1.39 3.13
N MET A 263 8.26 -2.08 2.16
CA MET A 263 7.29 -3.12 2.48
C MET A 263 7.94 -4.38 3.05
N SER A 264 9.14 -4.74 2.61
CA SER A 264 9.85 -5.92 3.14
C SER A 264 10.38 -5.67 4.54
N ILE A 265 11.01 -4.52 4.77
CA ILE A 265 11.58 -4.18 6.08
C ILE A 265 10.43 -3.97 7.09
N GLN A 266 9.48 -3.07 6.80
CA GLN A 266 8.37 -2.80 7.72
C GLN A 266 7.43 -4.00 7.91
N GLY A 267 7.18 -4.74 6.84
CA GLY A 267 6.19 -5.83 6.83
C GLY A 267 6.65 -7.11 7.51
N LEU A 268 7.96 -7.29 7.69
CA LEU A 268 8.51 -8.47 8.34
C LEU A 268 9.82 -8.19 9.08
N TRP A 269 10.89 -7.71 8.37
CA TRP A 269 12.25 -7.80 8.85
C TRP A 269 12.64 -6.76 9.91
N ALA A 270 11.85 -5.69 10.09
CA ALA A 270 12.10 -4.71 11.14
C ALA A 270 11.93 -5.30 12.54
N GLY A 271 10.93 -6.18 12.75
CA GLY A 271 10.71 -6.83 14.04
C GLY A 271 11.90 -7.68 14.50
N PRO A 272 12.30 -8.70 13.72
CA PRO A 272 13.49 -9.50 14.00
C PRO A 272 14.75 -8.66 14.16
N TRP A 273 15.01 -7.68 13.30
CA TRP A 273 16.18 -6.80 13.41
C TRP A 273 16.20 -6.02 14.73
N LEU A 274 15.06 -5.45 15.15
CA LEU A 274 14.95 -4.73 16.43
C LEU A 274 15.21 -5.62 17.63
N LYS A 275 14.79 -6.88 17.56
CA LYS A 275 15.06 -7.87 18.60
C LYS A 275 16.53 -8.28 18.62
N ASP A 276 17.07 -8.74 17.48
CA ASP A 276 18.34 -9.44 17.39
C ASP A 276 19.53 -8.48 17.33
N VAL A 277 19.39 -7.31 16.66
CA VAL A 277 20.46 -6.31 16.51
C VAL A 277 20.37 -5.22 17.57
N ALA A 278 19.17 -4.63 17.78
CA ALA A 278 19.00 -3.56 18.77
C ALA A 278 18.80 -4.09 20.19
N GLY A 279 18.47 -5.38 20.37
CA GLY A 279 18.28 -6.00 21.67
C GLY A 279 17.03 -5.50 22.39
N PHE A 280 15.98 -5.15 21.66
CA PHE A 280 14.69 -4.77 22.23
C PHE A 280 13.91 -6.00 22.70
N GLY A 281 13.22 -5.86 23.82
CA GLY A 281 12.18 -6.80 24.24
C GLY A 281 10.93 -6.64 23.36
N ARG A 282 9.96 -7.53 23.55
CA ARG A 282 8.73 -7.63 22.75
C ARG A 282 7.94 -6.32 22.68
N ASP A 283 7.79 -5.64 23.82
CA ASP A 283 7.09 -4.35 23.89
C ASP A 283 7.84 -3.25 23.13
N GLY A 284 9.17 -3.17 23.27
CA GLY A 284 9.99 -2.18 22.57
C GLY A 284 9.99 -2.37 21.04
N VAL A 285 9.92 -3.62 20.57
CA VAL A 285 9.72 -3.93 19.13
C VAL A 285 8.37 -3.40 18.66
N ALA A 286 7.28 -3.72 19.38
CA ALA A 286 5.94 -3.31 19.04
C ALA A 286 5.77 -1.77 19.04
N GLU A 287 6.35 -1.09 20.05
CA GLU A 287 6.36 0.38 20.12
C GLU A 287 7.14 1.01 18.96
N THR A 288 8.30 0.46 18.61
CA THR A 288 9.10 0.98 17.49
C THR A 288 8.37 0.78 16.16
N LEU A 289 7.72 -0.37 15.94
CA LEU A 289 6.89 -0.62 14.75
C LEU A 289 5.67 0.30 14.69
N LEU A 290 5.07 0.64 15.84
CA LEU A 290 3.99 1.63 15.93
C LEU A 290 4.49 3.01 15.50
N VAL A 291 5.64 3.47 16.01
CA VAL A 291 6.26 4.75 15.66
C VAL A 291 6.58 4.78 14.15
N LEU A 292 7.10 3.69 13.60
CA LEU A 292 7.37 3.54 12.16
C LEU A 292 6.09 3.67 11.33
N ALA A 293 5.00 3.01 11.73
CA ALA A 293 3.71 3.08 11.04
C ALA A 293 3.10 4.49 11.12
N LEU A 294 3.20 5.15 12.26
CA LEU A 294 2.74 6.55 12.42
C LEU A 294 3.59 7.51 11.58
N ALA A 295 4.91 7.31 11.52
CA ALA A 295 5.81 8.10 10.69
C ALA A 295 5.48 7.95 9.20
N LEU A 296 5.17 6.74 8.72
CA LEU A 296 4.75 6.47 7.35
C LEU A 296 3.43 7.19 7.01
N ALA A 297 2.44 7.09 7.90
CA ALA A 297 1.15 7.75 7.70
C ALA A 297 1.30 9.29 7.71
N GLY A 298 2.02 9.83 8.70
CA GLY A 298 2.30 11.26 8.81
C GLY A 298 3.16 11.78 7.66
N GLY A 299 4.18 11.02 7.27
CA GLY A 299 5.07 11.34 6.14
C GLY A 299 4.32 11.49 4.82
N SER A 300 3.40 10.58 4.54
CA SER A 300 2.57 10.64 3.32
C SER A 300 1.76 11.94 3.24
N LEU A 301 1.20 12.41 4.37
CA LEU A 301 0.46 13.67 4.42
C LEU A 301 1.39 14.87 4.30
N VAL A 302 2.45 14.92 5.10
CA VAL A 302 3.40 16.05 5.13
C VAL A 302 4.10 16.22 3.79
N LEU A 303 4.62 15.13 3.21
CA LEU A 303 5.32 15.19 1.93
C LEU A 303 4.37 15.52 0.77
N GLY A 304 3.11 15.10 0.81
CA GLY A 304 2.10 15.49 -0.19
C GLY A 304 1.82 16.98 -0.19
N VAL A 305 1.65 17.59 0.99
CA VAL A 305 1.47 19.06 1.14
C VAL A 305 2.74 19.80 0.73
N LEU A 306 3.91 19.32 1.19
CA LEU A 306 5.20 19.93 0.89
C LEU A 306 5.52 19.90 -0.61
N ALA A 307 5.19 18.80 -1.31
CA ALA A 307 5.35 18.71 -2.76
C ALA A 307 4.56 19.80 -3.48
N SER A 308 3.28 19.98 -3.13
CA SER A 308 2.41 20.98 -3.75
C SER A 308 2.89 22.41 -3.44
N TRP A 309 3.40 22.65 -2.25
CA TRP A 309 3.94 23.93 -1.84
C TRP A 309 5.24 24.26 -2.59
N LEU A 310 6.17 23.30 -2.71
CA LEU A 310 7.44 23.47 -3.41
C LEU A 310 7.29 23.63 -4.93
N GLU A 311 6.26 23.01 -5.53
CA GLU A 311 5.92 23.27 -6.95
C GLU A 311 5.61 24.76 -7.20
N GLY A 312 4.98 25.45 -6.22
CA GLY A 312 4.74 26.89 -6.27
C GLY A 312 6.03 27.74 -6.32
N PHE A 313 7.16 27.21 -5.86
CA PHE A 313 8.50 27.83 -5.95
C PHE A 313 9.34 27.34 -7.14
N GLY A 314 8.72 26.61 -8.08
CA GLY A 314 9.39 26.13 -9.29
C GLY A 314 10.19 24.83 -9.12
N ILE A 315 10.12 24.16 -7.96
CA ILE A 315 10.74 22.84 -7.75
C ILE A 315 9.86 21.79 -8.42
N SER A 316 10.41 21.11 -9.43
CA SER A 316 9.65 20.06 -10.14
C SER A 316 9.35 18.86 -9.24
N LEU A 317 8.21 18.20 -9.48
CA LEU A 317 7.80 16.98 -8.77
C LEU A 317 8.89 15.89 -8.83
N LEU A 318 9.57 15.74 -9.96
CA LEU A 318 10.67 14.77 -10.11
C LEU A 318 11.92 15.14 -9.31
N THR A 319 12.23 16.43 -9.19
CA THR A 319 13.33 16.88 -8.34
C THR A 319 13.02 16.57 -6.88
N PHE A 320 11.81 16.89 -6.43
CA PHE A 320 11.37 16.60 -5.08
C PHE A 320 11.35 15.08 -4.78
N PHE A 321 10.86 14.27 -5.72
CA PHE A 321 10.92 12.81 -5.65
C PHE A 321 12.36 12.31 -5.45
N GLY A 322 13.32 12.82 -6.24
CA GLY A 322 14.73 12.47 -6.10
C GLY A 322 15.32 12.85 -4.74
N ILE A 323 14.99 14.04 -4.22
CA ILE A 323 15.43 14.49 -2.89
C ILE A 323 14.88 13.55 -1.81
N CYS A 324 13.57 13.28 -1.81
CA CYS A 324 12.94 12.37 -0.85
C CYS A 324 13.52 10.96 -0.91
N ALA A 325 13.80 10.44 -2.12
CA ALA A 325 14.42 9.14 -2.30
C ALA A 325 15.85 9.11 -1.75
N GLY A 326 16.64 10.15 -1.97
CA GLY A 326 18.00 10.25 -1.41
C GLY A 326 17.99 10.27 0.12
N ILE A 327 17.05 11.03 0.73
CA ILE A 327 16.86 11.06 2.17
C ILE A 327 16.42 9.67 2.70
N PHE A 328 15.49 9.02 2.03
CA PHE A 328 15.04 7.66 2.40
C PHE A 328 16.19 6.65 2.39
N ILE A 329 17.00 6.65 1.32
CA ILE A 329 18.20 5.81 1.19
C ILE A 329 19.20 6.10 2.32
N SER A 330 19.38 7.36 2.72
CA SER A 330 20.28 7.75 3.80
C SER A 330 19.83 7.21 5.17
N PHE A 331 18.52 7.25 5.47
CA PHE A 331 17.98 6.65 6.70
C PHE A 331 18.10 5.12 6.68
N GLN A 332 17.85 4.49 5.54
CA GLN A 332 18.06 3.06 5.39
C GLN A 332 19.52 2.69 5.56
N ALA A 333 20.45 3.46 5.00
CA ALA A 333 21.89 3.26 5.22
C ALA A 333 22.26 3.36 6.71
N ALA A 334 21.68 4.31 7.45
CA ALA A 334 21.88 4.43 8.89
C ALA A 334 21.44 3.16 9.66
N ILE A 335 20.35 2.51 9.20
CA ILE A 335 19.88 1.23 9.77
C ILE A 335 20.84 0.10 9.38
N VAL A 336 21.22 0.00 8.11
CA VAL A 336 22.13 -1.05 7.60
C VAL A 336 23.50 -1.01 8.31
N PHE A 337 24.09 0.19 8.44
CA PHE A 337 25.38 0.37 9.11
C PHE A 337 25.26 0.47 10.64
N GLU A 338 24.10 0.24 11.20
CA GLU A 338 23.85 0.21 12.65
C GLU A 338 24.40 1.44 13.37
N LEU A 339 24.27 2.64 12.79
CA LEU A 339 24.89 3.85 13.34
C LEU A 339 24.42 4.15 14.76
N MET A 340 23.16 3.88 15.09
CA MET A 340 22.56 3.97 16.41
C MET A 340 21.44 2.93 16.55
N PRO A 341 21.73 1.65 16.82
CA PRO A 341 20.74 0.56 16.74
C PRO A 341 19.50 0.74 17.61
N ARG A 342 19.67 1.40 18.78
CA ARG A 342 18.57 1.66 19.73
C ARG A 342 17.86 2.98 19.55
N ALA A 343 18.32 3.83 18.63
CA ALA A 343 17.70 5.12 18.41
C ALA A 343 16.46 5.01 17.51
N LEU A 344 15.41 5.77 17.81
CA LEU A 344 14.18 5.80 17.03
C LEU A 344 14.30 6.63 15.75
N TRP A 345 15.22 7.62 15.70
CA TRP A 345 15.28 8.57 14.58
C TRP A 345 15.55 7.94 13.21
N PRO A 346 16.35 6.84 13.04
CA PRO A 346 16.49 6.22 11.73
C PRO A 346 15.17 5.60 11.25
N TRP A 347 14.41 4.99 12.16
CA TRP A 347 13.12 4.38 11.88
C TRP A 347 12.03 5.42 11.58
N VAL A 348 12.03 6.54 12.32
CA VAL A 348 11.14 7.69 12.04
C VAL A 348 11.44 8.27 10.65
N GLY A 349 12.71 8.53 10.33
CA GLY A 349 13.10 9.04 9.01
C GLY A 349 12.80 8.05 7.89
N PHE A 350 13.09 6.76 8.09
CA PHE A 350 12.72 5.69 7.17
C PHE A 350 11.21 5.71 6.90
N GLY A 351 10.37 5.74 7.94
CA GLY A 351 8.92 5.80 7.80
C GLY A 351 8.43 7.06 7.08
N LEU A 352 8.91 8.23 7.50
CA LEU A 352 8.48 9.53 6.93
C LEU A 352 8.70 9.60 5.41
N PHE A 353 9.84 9.09 4.92
CA PHE A 353 10.23 9.21 3.51
C PHE A 353 9.95 7.93 2.70
N SER A 354 9.34 6.89 3.27
CA SER A 354 9.17 5.59 2.60
C SER A 354 8.15 5.59 1.46
N ASN A 355 7.08 6.41 1.53
CA ASN A 355 5.97 6.36 0.56
C ASN A 355 6.19 7.28 -0.65
N ILE A 356 7.40 7.23 -1.24
CA ILE A 356 7.75 8.06 -2.40
C ILE A 356 7.03 7.65 -3.69
N ALA A 357 6.43 6.47 -3.75
CA ALA A 357 5.66 6.01 -4.93
C ALA A 357 4.52 6.95 -5.29
N MET A 358 3.97 7.69 -4.32
CA MET A 358 2.90 8.66 -4.59
C MET A 358 3.33 9.75 -5.59
N PHE A 359 4.60 10.15 -5.58
CA PHE A 359 5.13 11.14 -6.53
C PHE A 359 5.27 10.55 -7.93
N THR A 360 5.65 9.27 -8.02
CA THR A 360 5.70 8.56 -9.30
C THR A 360 4.32 8.40 -9.91
N PHE A 361 3.29 8.07 -9.12
CA PHE A 361 1.92 7.99 -9.60
C PHE A 361 1.40 9.36 -10.07
N ALA A 362 1.70 10.42 -9.32
CA ALA A 362 1.36 11.78 -9.73
C ALA A 362 2.08 12.21 -11.03
N TYR A 363 3.37 11.85 -11.17
CA TYR A 363 4.13 12.07 -12.40
C TYR A 363 3.53 11.31 -13.58
N ILE A 364 3.27 10.01 -13.44
CA ILE A 364 2.66 9.17 -14.49
C ILE A 364 1.34 9.76 -14.96
N THR A 365 0.49 10.22 -14.04
CA THR A 365 -0.81 10.80 -14.35
C THR A 365 -0.69 12.08 -15.20
N ARG A 366 0.37 12.87 -14.99
CA ARG A 366 0.63 14.10 -15.75
C ARG A 366 1.38 13.85 -17.06
N TYR A 367 2.24 12.82 -17.09
CA TYR A 367 3.14 12.53 -18.22
C TYR A 367 2.46 11.74 -19.33
N PHE A 368 1.59 10.79 -19.00
CA PHE A 368 0.86 10.00 -19.97
C PHE A 368 -0.51 10.61 -20.31
N PRO A 369 -1.00 10.46 -21.56
CA PRO A 369 -2.38 10.78 -21.91
C PRO A 369 -3.38 10.10 -20.96
N LYS A 370 -4.56 10.72 -20.76
CA LYS A 370 -5.58 10.21 -19.82
C LYS A 370 -5.96 8.74 -20.08
N GLU A 371 -5.97 8.34 -21.34
CA GLU A 371 -6.32 6.98 -21.78
C GLU A 371 -5.28 5.93 -21.35
N LEU A 372 -4.01 6.33 -21.22
CA LEU A 372 -2.88 5.47 -20.84
C LEU A 372 -2.50 5.57 -19.35
N SER A 373 -2.80 6.69 -18.69
CA SER A 373 -2.34 6.97 -17.33
C SER A 373 -2.78 5.90 -16.33
N GLY A 374 -4.04 5.45 -16.40
CA GLY A 374 -4.55 4.39 -15.54
C GLY A 374 -3.80 3.07 -15.71
N ARG A 375 -3.48 2.70 -16.95
CA ARG A 375 -2.71 1.49 -17.25
C ARG A 375 -1.25 1.61 -16.85
N ALA A 376 -0.66 2.78 -17.02
CA ALA A 376 0.71 3.02 -16.58
C ALA A 376 0.82 2.93 -15.04
N ILE A 377 -0.16 3.44 -14.30
CA ILE A 377 -0.25 3.30 -12.83
C ILE A 377 -0.40 1.83 -12.44
N THR A 378 -1.31 1.08 -13.09
CA THR A 378 -1.52 -0.35 -12.80
C THR A 378 -0.28 -1.17 -13.12
N SER A 379 0.39 -0.89 -14.24
CA SER A 379 1.66 -1.54 -14.60
C SER A 379 2.74 -1.25 -13.57
N MET A 380 2.89 0.01 -13.14
CA MET A 380 3.83 0.37 -12.08
C MET A 380 3.53 -0.38 -10.78
N ASN A 381 2.26 -0.46 -10.41
CA ASN A 381 1.83 -1.17 -9.21
C ASN A 381 2.14 -2.67 -9.29
N THR A 382 1.93 -3.31 -10.45
CA THR A 382 2.33 -4.70 -10.70
C THR A 382 3.83 -4.89 -10.48
N PHE A 383 4.67 -4.03 -11.07
CA PHE A 383 6.13 -4.11 -10.87
C PHE A 383 6.56 -3.84 -9.44
N ILE A 384 5.91 -2.90 -8.74
CA ILE A 384 6.16 -2.64 -7.30
C ILE A 384 5.94 -3.93 -6.50
N PHE A 385 4.75 -4.54 -6.61
CA PHE A 385 4.43 -5.72 -5.81
C PHE A 385 5.21 -6.97 -6.23
N THR A 386 5.58 -7.10 -7.51
CA THR A 386 6.54 -8.12 -7.96
C THR A 386 7.91 -7.88 -7.34
N GLY A 387 8.38 -6.64 -7.29
CA GLY A 387 9.63 -6.27 -6.62
C GLY A 387 9.58 -6.55 -5.11
N VAL A 388 8.44 -6.28 -4.47
CA VAL A 388 8.24 -6.60 -3.04
C VAL A 388 8.31 -8.11 -2.80
N PHE A 389 7.63 -8.92 -3.64
CA PHE A 389 7.71 -10.37 -3.57
C PHE A 389 9.15 -10.87 -3.66
N LEU A 390 9.86 -10.45 -4.71
CA LEU A 390 11.24 -10.87 -4.94
C LEU A 390 12.16 -10.44 -3.79
N MET A 391 12.03 -9.21 -3.32
CA MET A 391 12.89 -8.67 -2.27
C MET A 391 12.60 -9.32 -0.93
N GLN A 392 11.32 -9.55 -0.62
CA GLN A 392 10.91 -10.20 0.62
C GLN A 392 11.47 -11.62 0.73
N TYR A 393 11.36 -12.39 -0.35
CA TYR A 393 11.91 -13.74 -0.44
C TYR A 393 13.45 -13.74 -0.42
N LEU A 394 14.07 -12.89 -1.24
CA LEU A 394 15.54 -12.78 -1.31
C LEU A 394 16.18 -12.41 0.04
N MET A 395 15.54 -11.51 0.79
CA MET A 395 16.05 -11.15 2.13
C MET A 395 16.04 -12.36 3.07
N GLY A 396 15.01 -13.20 3.02
CA GLY A 396 14.96 -14.44 3.79
C GLY A 396 16.11 -15.39 3.41
N GLU A 397 16.25 -15.70 2.13
CA GLU A 397 17.32 -16.56 1.61
C GLU A 397 18.73 -16.04 1.95
N VAL A 398 18.92 -14.72 1.90
CA VAL A 398 20.22 -14.12 2.29
C VAL A 398 20.47 -14.28 3.79
N ILE A 399 19.45 -14.12 4.63
CA ILE A 399 19.59 -14.29 6.10
C ILE A 399 19.94 -15.73 6.44
N ASP A 400 19.36 -16.71 5.74
CA ASP A 400 19.62 -18.14 5.98
C ASP A 400 21.03 -18.62 5.60
N LEU A 401 21.82 -17.78 4.94
CA LEU A 401 23.23 -18.08 4.70
C LEU A 401 24.06 -18.09 6.00
N TRP A 402 23.55 -17.55 7.10
CA TRP A 402 24.17 -17.57 8.43
C TRP A 402 23.46 -18.52 9.37
N PRO A 403 24.19 -19.25 10.21
CA PRO A 403 23.56 -20.11 11.22
C PRO A 403 22.75 -19.28 12.22
N VAL A 404 21.69 -19.87 12.74
CA VAL A 404 20.91 -19.28 13.83
C VAL A 404 21.77 -19.30 15.12
N ASP A 405 21.72 -18.24 15.90
CA ASP A 405 22.47 -18.17 17.16
C ASP A 405 21.85 -19.09 18.26
N ALA A 406 22.56 -19.24 19.38
CA ALA A 406 22.12 -20.09 20.50
C ALA A 406 20.80 -19.59 21.15
N SER A 407 20.38 -18.35 20.91
CA SER A 407 19.12 -17.76 21.39
C SER A 407 17.95 -17.94 20.41
N GLY A 408 18.19 -18.55 19.23
CA GLY A 408 17.22 -18.66 18.16
C GLY A 408 17.04 -17.37 17.35
N GLY A 409 17.95 -16.42 17.46
CA GLY A 409 18.02 -15.20 16.69
C GLY A 409 18.91 -15.33 15.46
N TYR A 410 18.84 -14.34 14.57
CA TYR A 410 19.72 -14.30 13.39
C TYR A 410 20.95 -13.44 13.67
N HIS A 411 22.09 -13.78 13.04
CA HIS A 411 23.34 -13.03 13.19
C HIS A 411 23.22 -11.60 12.62
N ARG A 412 23.93 -10.65 13.24
CA ARG A 412 23.97 -9.24 12.77
C ARG A 412 24.46 -9.12 11.32
N GLU A 413 25.47 -9.92 10.95
CA GLU A 413 26.00 -9.96 9.58
C GLU A 413 24.96 -10.40 8.56
N ALA A 414 24.03 -11.27 8.93
CA ALA A 414 22.92 -11.70 8.09
C ALA A 414 21.98 -10.52 7.73
N TYR A 415 21.63 -9.73 8.74
CA TYR A 415 20.83 -8.50 8.50
C TYR A 415 21.61 -7.46 7.69
N PHE A 416 22.90 -7.27 8.02
CA PHE A 416 23.76 -6.36 7.27
C PHE A 416 23.80 -6.74 5.76
N ALA A 417 23.95 -8.03 5.47
CA ALA A 417 23.96 -8.53 4.07
C ALA A 417 22.60 -8.35 3.41
N ALA A 418 21.51 -8.81 4.05
CA ALA A 418 20.17 -8.76 3.49
C ALA A 418 19.68 -7.32 3.23
N PHE A 419 19.84 -6.43 4.22
CA PHE A 419 19.46 -5.02 4.06
C PHE A 419 20.42 -4.28 3.14
N GLY A 420 21.69 -4.71 3.11
CA GLY A 420 22.74 -4.20 2.20
C GLY A 420 22.41 -4.46 0.73
N VAL A 421 21.95 -5.66 0.38
CA VAL A 421 21.50 -6.00 -0.99
C VAL A 421 20.38 -5.05 -1.43
N VAL A 422 19.41 -4.79 -0.54
CA VAL A 422 18.30 -3.86 -0.80
C VAL A 422 18.84 -2.43 -1.02
N LEU A 423 19.75 -1.99 -0.15
CA LEU A 423 20.36 -0.67 -0.24
C LEU A 423 21.15 -0.48 -1.54
N ILE A 424 21.93 -1.48 -1.95
CA ILE A 424 22.67 -1.47 -3.23
C ILE A 424 21.70 -1.35 -4.41
N ALA A 425 20.64 -2.14 -4.43
CA ALA A 425 19.62 -2.08 -5.48
C ALA A 425 18.99 -0.68 -5.58
N GLN A 426 18.73 -0.03 -4.45
CA GLN A 426 18.20 1.34 -4.41
C GLN A 426 19.23 2.37 -4.91
N ILE A 427 20.50 2.26 -4.50
CA ILE A 427 21.57 3.17 -4.95
C ILE A 427 21.74 3.05 -6.48
N ILE A 428 21.76 1.84 -7.03
CA ILE A 428 21.84 1.63 -8.49
C ILE A 428 20.63 2.27 -9.18
N SER A 429 19.43 2.06 -8.64
CA SER A 429 18.20 2.63 -9.17
C SER A 429 18.16 4.17 -9.06
N PHE A 430 18.74 4.73 -8.01
CA PHE A 430 18.86 6.17 -7.83
C PHE A 430 19.84 6.79 -8.84
N ILE A 431 20.98 6.14 -9.05
CA ILE A 431 21.95 6.55 -10.09
C ILE A 431 21.29 6.51 -11.47
N TRP A 432 20.54 5.44 -11.78
CA TRP A 432 19.76 5.35 -13.01
C TRP A 432 18.76 6.50 -13.16
N PHE A 433 18.00 6.82 -12.13
CA PHE A 433 17.05 7.93 -12.13
C PHE A 433 17.69 9.27 -12.49
N LEU A 434 18.90 9.54 -11.96
CA LEU A 434 19.65 10.75 -12.26
C LEU A 434 20.18 10.76 -13.70
N LEU A 435 20.74 9.64 -14.16
CA LEU A 435 21.28 9.50 -15.51
C LEU A 435 20.19 9.58 -16.58
N ALA A 436 19.08 8.87 -16.38
CA ALA A 436 17.95 8.89 -17.31
C ALA A 436 17.34 10.30 -17.42
N GLY A 437 17.37 11.09 -16.34
CA GLY A 437 16.96 12.49 -16.36
C GLY A 437 17.83 13.35 -17.26
N ARG A 438 19.16 13.16 -17.23
CA ARG A 438 20.08 13.86 -18.13
C ARG A 438 19.87 13.47 -19.61
N LEU A 439 19.61 12.19 -19.88
CA LEU A 439 19.32 11.70 -21.23
C LEU A 439 18.01 12.26 -21.79
N GLN A 440 16.99 12.40 -20.95
CA GLN A 440 15.69 12.94 -21.33
C GLN A 440 15.80 14.44 -21.68
N ASN A 441 16.53 15.22 -20.87
CA ASN A 441 16.76 16.65 -21.13
C ASN A 441 17.61 16.94 -22.39
N ARG A 442 18.42 15.97 -22.87
CA ARG A 442 19.17 16.11 -24.11
C ARG A 442 18.35 15.81 -25.37
N ARG A 443 17.17 15.16 -25.22
CA ARG A 443 16.26 14.80 -26.31
C ARG A 443 15.08 15.76 -26.46
N ALA A 444 14.82 16.58 -25.43
CA ALA A 444 13.85 17.66 -25.42
C ALA A 444 14.49 18.97 -25.90
#